data_377a7a64fb1dc194551a4816f493001e
#
_entry.id   377a7a64fb1dc194551a4816f493001e
#
_cell.length_a   1.000
_cell.length_b   1.000
_cell.length_c   1.000
_cell.angle_alpha   90.00
_cell.angle_beta   90.00
_cell.angle_gamma   90.00
#
_symmetry.space_group_name_H-M   'P 1'
#
loop_
_entity.id
_entity.type
_entity.pdbx_description
1 polymer ?
#
loop_
_entity_poly.entity_id
_entity_poly.type
_entity_poly.pdbx_seq_one_letter_code
_entity_poly.pdbx_strand_id
1 'polypeptide(L)'
;MNRSQLDNNSSQPLLDEIVSLAFEKKAKEVISLDLRGLSSITDYYIICHGNSEPQVKAIVDNIRKKTSFKPKHLEGYENKKWVLLDYFDIIVHVFDESERDFYSIEQL
;
A
#
# COMPACT_ATOMS: atom_id res chain seq x y z
N MET A 1 11.67 17.84 20.54
CA MET A 1 10.85 16.97 19.66
C MET A 1 10.65 15.63 20.33
N ASN A 2 9.41 15.18 20.39
CA ASN A 2 9.15 13.88 21.01
C ASN A 2 9.28 12.75 19.97
N ARG A 3 9.26 11.53 20.45
CA ARG A 3 9.44 10.34 19.60
C ARG A 3 8.31 10.20 18.56
N SER A 4 7.09 10.52 18.93
CA SER A 4 5.96 10.41 18.02
C SER A 4 6.13 11.29 16.78
N GLN A 5 6.68 12.48 16.96
CA GLN A 5 6.90 13.37 15.83
C GLN A 5 8.00 12.83 14.90
N LEU A 6 9.02 12.21 15.47
CA LEU A 6 10.06 11.57 14.67
C LEU A 6 9.49 10.41 13.86
N ASP A 7 8.68 9.56 14.51
CA ASP A 7 8.09 8.41 13.83
C ASP A 7 7.14 8.86 12.72
N ASN A 8 6.34 9.91 12.96
CA ASN A 8 5.45 10.46 11.94
C ASN A 8 6.25 10.94 10.73
N ASN A 9 7.34 11.65 11.00
CA ASN A 9 8.18 12.19 9.93
C ASN A 9 8.90 11.09 9.16
N SER A 10 9.24 9.98 9.81
CA SER A 10 10.00 8.91 9.16
C SER A 10 9.16 8.11 8.17
N SER A 11 7.85 8.01 8.38
CA SER A 11 6.97 7.25 7.49
C SER A 11 6.40 8.08 6.35
N GLN A 12 6.26 9.37 6.53
CA GLN A 12 5.58 10.23 5.57
C GLN A 12 6.23 10.24 4.18
N PRO A 13 7.57 10.36 4.07
CA PRO A 13 8.18 10.34 2.73
C PRO A 13 7.93 9.06 1.95
N LEU A 14 7.97 7.91 2.61
CA LEU A 14 7.70 6.63 1.96
C LEU A 14 6.22 6.52 1.57
N LEU A 15 5.33 6.98 2.43
CA LEU A 15 3.90 6.98 2.15
C LEU A 15 3.61 7.80 0.89
N ASP A 16 4.17 9.01 0.81
CA ASP A 16 3.98 9.89 -0.33
C ASP A 16 4.57 9.29 -1.60
N GLU A 17 5.72 8.64 -1.47
CA GLU A 17 6.39 7.98 -2.60
C GLU A 17 5.52 6.86 -3.15
N ILE A 18 4.98 6.01 -2.27
CA ILE A 18 4.14 4.88 -2.69
C ILE A 18 2.87 5.37 -3.38
N VAL A 19 2.22 6.38 -2.82
CA VAL A 19 1.00 6.94 -3.41
C VAL A 19 1.29 7.49 -4.81
N SER A 20 2.38 8.23 -4.95
CA SER A 20 2.79 8.79 -6.23
C SER A 20 3.05 7.69 -7.26
N LEU A 21 3.74 6.62 -6.85
CA LEU A 21 4.06 5.51 -7.75
C LEU A 21 2.81 4.73 -8.17
N ALA A 22 1.83 4.64 -7.28
CA ALA A 22 0.55 4.01 -7.61
C ALA A 22 -0.18 4.82 -8.68
N PHE A 23 -0.20 6.14 -8.53
CA PHE A 23 -0.84 7.02 -9.52
C PHE A 23 -0.15 6.98 -10.87
N GLU A 24 1.16 6.76 -10.92
CA GLU A 24 1.87 6.64 -12.19
C GLU A 24 1.30 5.53 -13.07
N LYS A 25 0.79 4.49 -12.46
CA LYS A 25 0.19 3.35 -13.18
C LYS A 25 -1.33 3.38 -13.13
N LYS A 26 -1.90 4.55 -12.86
CA LYS A 26 -3.34 4.80 -12.92
C LYS A 26 -4.12 3.95 -11.92
N ALA A 27 -3.54 3.70 -10.75
CA ALA A 27 -4.25 3.02 -9.68
C ALA A 27 -5.54 3.77 -9.34
N LYS A 28 -6.59 3.02 -9.04
CA LYS A 28 -7.91 3.57 -8.76
C LYS A 28 -8.16 3.63 -7.27
N GLU A 29 -8.89 4.66 -6.86
CA GLU A 29 -9.36 4.85 -5.49
C GLU A 29 -8.25 4.62 -4.47
N VAL A 30 -7.15 5.34 -4.65
CA VAL A 30 -6.00 5.26 -3.74
C VAL A 30 -6.36 5.96 -2.45
N ILE A 31 -6.33 5.23 -1.34
CA ILE A 31 -6.59 5.81 -0.03
C ILE A 31 -5.50 5.38 0.93
N SER A 32 -5.23 6.21 1.93
CA SER A 32 -4.34 5.87 3.02
C SER A 32 -5.12 5.93 4.32
N LEU A 33 -4.88 4.94 5.19
CA LEU A 33 -5.50 4.85 6.50
C LEU A 33 -4.42 4.99 7.56
N ASP A 34 -4.62 5.90 8.49
CA ASP A 34 -3.74 6.09 9.64
C ASP A 34 -4.20 5.14 10.74
N LEU A 35 -3.38 4.14 11.03
CA LEU A 35 -3.69 3.12 12.01
C LEU A 35 -2.91 3.29 13.31
N ARG A 36 -2.20 4.40 13.45
CA ARG A 36 -1.43 4.66 14.67
C ARG A 36 -2.37 4.74 15.86
N GLY A 37 -2.03 3.97 16.89
CA GLY A 37 -2.87 3.87 18.08
C GLY A 37 -4.01 2.87 17.94
N LEU A 38 -4.23 2.32 16.76
CA LEU A 38 -5.29 1.32 16.52
C LEU A 38 -4.74 -0.06 16.19
N SER A 39 -3.51 -0.12 15.68
CA SER A 39 -2.88 -1.38 15.29
C SER A 39 -1.50 -1.47 15.90
N SER A 40 -1.12 -2.66 16.35
CA SER A 40 0.23 -2.94 16.82
C SER A 40 1.11 -3.51 15.71
N ILE A 41 0.56 -3.71 14.53
CA ILE A 41 1.27 -4.36 13.42
C ILE A 41 1.90 -3.35 12.48
N THR A 42 1.15 -2.31 12.11
CA THR A 42 1.62 -1.31 11.17
C THR A 42 1.01 0.05 11.49
N ASP A 43 1.62 1.11 11.01
CA ASP A 43 1.13 2.47 11.24
C ASP A 43 0.16 2.92 10.16
N TYR A 44 0.30 2.44 8.95
CA TYR A 44 -0.54 2.88 7.82
C TYR A 44 -0.88 1.74 6.88
N TYR A 45 -2.09 1.81 6.33
CA TYR A 45 -2.45 1.06 5.14
C TYR A 45 -2.50 2.03 3.96
N ILE A 46 -2.07 1.56 2.80
CA ILE A 46 -2.39 2.19 1.53
C ILE A 46 -3.19 1.17 0.74
N ILE A 47 -4.36 1.56 0.25
CA ILE A 47 -5.27 0.65 -0.44
C ILE A 47 -5.60 1.25 -1.80
N CYS A 48 -5.49 0.45 -2.85
CA CYS A 48 -5.87 0.86 -4.19
C CYS A 48 -6.23 -0.37 -5.01
N HIS A 49 -6.69 -0.16 -6.22
CA HIS A 49 -7.00 -1.29 -7.10
C HIS A 49 -6.64 -0.99 -8.55
N GLY A 50 -6.53 -2.06 -9.33
CA GLY A 50 -6.43 -2.01 -10.77
C GLY A 50 -7.67 -2.65 -11.37
N ASN A 51 -8.01 -2.27 -12.59
CA ASN A 51 -9.20 -2.78 -13.27
C ASN A 51 -8.96 -4.14 -13.93
N SER A 52 -7.72 -4.59 -13.99
CA SER A 52 -7.34 -5.86 -14.61
C SER A 52 -6.11 -6.41 -13.90
N GLU A 53 -5.85 -7.70 -14.07
CA GLU A 53 -4.65 -8.31 -13.50
C GLU A 53 -3.35 -7.69 -14.03
N PRO A 54 -3.22 -7.40 -15.35
CA PRO A 54 -2.04 -6.70 -15.82
C PRO A 54 -1.85 -5.32 -15.17
N GLN A 55 -2.91 -4.59 -14.88
CA GLN A 55 -2.80 -3.32 -14.21
C GLN A 55 -2.37 -3.49 -12.75
N VAL A 56 -2.92 -4.47 -12.05
CA VAL A 56 -2.49 -4.79 -10.69
C VAL A 56 -0.99 -5.07 -10.69
N LYS A 57 -0.53 -5.90 -11.62
CA LYS A 57 0.89 -6.20 -11.75
C LYS A 57 1.72 -4.95 -12.00
N ALA A 58 1.27 -4.07 -12.89
CA ALA A 58 1.98 -2.83 -13.21
C ALA A 58 2.11 -1.93 -11.99
N ILE A 59 1.04 -1.80 -11.21
CA ILE A 59 1.05 -0.98 -9.99
C ILE A 59 2.03 -1.57 -8.98
N VAL A 60 1.93 -2.87 -8.71
CA VAL A 60 2.79 -3.55 -7.75
C VAL A 60 4.26 -3.45 -8.17
N ASP A 61 4.56 -3.74 -9.43
CA ASP A 61 5.93 -3.71 -9.92
C ASP A 61 6.51 -2.30 -9.84
N ASN A 62 5.72 -1.29 -10.19
CA ASN A 62 6.19 0.09 -10.12
C ASN A 62 6.55 0.50 -8.68
N ILE A 63 5.70 0.12 -7.74
CA ILE A 63 5.94 0.43 -6.33
C ILE A 63 7.17 -0.32 -5.82
N ARG A 64 7.23 -1.65 -6.00
CA ARG A 64 8.31 -2.43 -5.40
C ARG A 64 9.68 -2.12 -6.02
N LYS A 65 9.72 -1.74 -7.30
CA LYS A 65 10.98 -1.48 -7.97
C LYS A 65 11.52 -0.08 -7.74
N LYS A 66 10.63 0.90 -7.56
CA LYS A 66 11.02 2.30 -7.52
C LYS A 66 11.05 2.93 -6.14
N THR A 67 10.46 2.29 -5.13
CA THR A 67 10.54 2.84 -3.77
C THR A 67 11.99 2.83 -3.28
N SER A 68 12.32 3.82 -2.45
CA SER A 68 13.65 3.96 -1.86
C SER A 68 14.01 2.76 -1.00
N PHE A 69 13.00 2.16 -0.36
CA PHE A 69 13.17 0.94 0.43
C PHE A 69 12.45 -0.20 -0.26
N LYS A 70 12.99 -1.41 -0.12
CA LYS A 70 12.31 -2.58 -0.67
C LYS A 70 11.34 -3.13 0.35
N PRO A 71 10.20 -3.69 -0.09
CA PRO A 71 9.28 -4.30 0.86
C PRO A 71 9.94 -5.51 1.52
N LYS A 72 9.63 -5.72 2.78
CA LYS A 72 10.15 -6.87 3.53
C LYS A 72 9.46 -8.16 3.11
N HIS A 73 8.19 -8.06 2.75
CA HIS A 73 7.39 -9.21 2.30
C HIS A 73 6.51 -8.78 1.15
N LEU A 74 6.28 -9.72 0.24
CA LEU A 74 5.39 -9.56 -0.90
C LEU A 74 4.52 -10.81 -0.94
N GLU A 75 3.21 -10.65 -0.85
CA GLU A 75 2.28 -11.77 -0.86
C GLU A 75 1.21 -11.57 -1.91
N GLY A 76 0.72 -12.67 -2.46
CA GLY A 76 -0.39 -12.65 -3.42
C GLY A 76 0.00 -12.24 -4.82
N TYR A 77 1.28 -12.04 -5.08
CA TYR A 77 1.74 -11.53 -6.37
C TYR A 77 1.34 -12.43 -7.55
N GLU A 78 1.33 -13.73 -7.33
CA GLU A 78 1.05 -14.69 -8.40
C GLU A 78 -0.39 -14.63 -8.88
N ASN A 79 -1.33 -14.45 -7.95
CA ASN A 79 -2.75 -14.41 -8.26
C ASN A 79 -3.22 -13.06 -8.78
N LYS A 80 -2.58 -11.98 -8.36
CA LYS A 80 -2.93 -10.61 -8.72
C LYS A 80 -4.36 -10.22 -8.36
N LYS A 81 -4.93 -10.92 -7.38
CA LYS A 81 -6.26 -10.60 -6.85
C LYS A 81 -6.17 -9.64 -5.68
N TRP A 82 -5.21 -9.90 -4.81
CA TRP A 82 -4.95 -9.08 -3.62
C TRP A 82 -3.48 -9.23 -3.34
N VAL A 83 -2.70 -8.22 -3.73
CA VAL A 83 -1.25 -8.22 -3.52
C VAL A 83 -0.94 -7.33 -2.33
N LEU A 84 -0.11 -7.84 -1.44
CA LEU A 84 0.29 -7.13 -0.24
C LEU A 84 1.79 -6.86 -0.29
N LEU A 85 2.16 -5.59 -0.11
CA LEU A 85 3.56 -5.19 0.01
C LEU A 85 3.76 -4.68 1.43
N ASP A 86 4.59 -5.38 2.19
CA ASP A 86 4.83 -5.09 3.59
C ASP A 86 6.13 -4.32 3.76
N TYR A 87 6.02 -3.04 4.10
CA TYR A 87 7.16 -2.16 4.37
C TYR A 87 7.40 -1.97 5.87
N PHE A 88 6.77 -2.77 6.70
CA PHE A 88 6.82 -2.69 8.16
C PHE A 88 5.89 -1.60 8.72
N ASP A 89 6.22 -0.33 8.50
CA ASP A 89 5.37 0.78 8.98
C ASP A 89 4.19 1.04 8.07
N ILE A 90 4.26 0.56 6.84
CA ILE A 90 3.22 0.74 5.84
C ILE A 90 2.96 -0.60 5.18
N ILE A 91 1.71 -0.98 5.09
CA ILE A 91 1.30 -2.15 4.32
C ILE A 91 0.45 -1.66 3.16
N VAL A 92 0.89 -1.99 1.94
CA VAL A 92 0.19 -1.59 0.72
C VAL A 92 -0.66 -2.76 0.26
N HIS A 93 -1.94 -2.48 0.01
CA HIS A 93 -2.89 -3.46 -0.51
C HIS A 93 -3.28 -3.04 -1.92
N VAL A 94 -2.99 -3.88 -2.90
CA VAL A 94 -3.37 -3.64 -4.28
C VAL A 94 -4.31 -4.75 -4.69
N PHE A 95 -5.55 -4.38 -4.97
CA PHE A 95 -6.60 -5.34 -5.32
C PHE A 95 -6.91 -5.30 -6.80
N ASP A 96 -7.37 -6.44 -7.33
CA ASP A 96 -8.20 -6.44 -8.50
C ASP A 96 -9.55 -5.84 -8.08
N GLU A 97 -10.18 -5.08 -8.96
CA GLU A 97 -11.38 -4.31 -8.64
C GLU A 97 -12.46 -5.14 -7.94
N SER A 98 -12.73 -6.34 -8.47
CA SER A 98 -13.77 -7.20 -7.90
C SER A 98 -13.45 -7.67 -6.48
N GLU A 99 -12.18 -7.87 -6.19
CA GLU A 99 -11.77 -8.36 -4.87
C GLU A 99 -11.84 -7.25 -3.82
N ARG A 100 -11.59 -6.00 -4.22
CA ARG A 100 -11.67 -4.88 -3.28
C ARG A 100 -13.06 -4.75 -2.69
N ASP A 101 -14.08 -4.84 -3.54
CA ASP A 101 -15.45 -4.74 -3.08
C ASP A 101 -15.80 -5.89 -2.14
N PHE A 102 -15.30 -7.08 -2.44
CA PHE A 102 -15.58 -8.26 -1.64
C PHE A 102 -15.00 -8.14 -0.23
N TYR A 103 -13.77 -7.66 -0.10
CA TYR A 103 -13.11 -7.62 1.20
C TYR A 103 -13.43 -6.38 2.01
N SER A 104 -13.78 -5.27 1.36
CA SER A 104 -14.13 -4.00 2.04
C SER A 104 -13.11 -3.61 3.11
N ILE A 105 -11.83 -3.80 2.80
CA ILE A 105 -10.78 -3.67 3.81
C ILE A 105 -10.65 -2.24 4.35
N GLU A 106 -11.03 -1.24 3.57
CA GLU A 106 -10.99 0.16 3.99
C GLU A 106 -11.99 0.49 5.07
N GLN A 107 -12.88 -0.43 5.39
CA GLN A 107 -13.90 -0.23 6.43
C GLN A 107 -13.49 -0.83 7.78
N LEU A 108 -12.31 -1.33 7.90
CA LEU A 108 -11.80 -1.92 9.14
C LEU A 108 -11.57 -0.89 10.28
#